data_6acbf774cae03c859e2d1d354da73890
#
_entry.id   6acbf774cae03c859e2d1d354da73890
#
_cell.length_a   1.000
_cell.length_b   1.000
_cell.length_c   1.000
_cell.angle_alpha   90.00
_cell.angle_beta   90.00
_cell.angle_gamma   90.00
#
_symmetry.space_group_name_H-M   'P 1'
#
loop_
_entity.id
_entity.type
_entity.pdbx_description
1 polymer ?
#
loop_
_entity_poly.entity_id
_entity_poly.type
_entity_poly.pdbx_seq_one_letter_code
_entity_poly.pdbx_strand_id
1 'polypeptide(L)'
;MIYDLIVAGAGASGMTAAICATDADIYKQFQHKADQTRKRSVLIIEKNKKIGKKLYATGNGRCNLSNSSFCLECYNSKNEFFPYKVIGAKDYQIVNQFAEQLGVAVSDEHGYYYPMSRQASTIVWAFNDRLKKNQIQIHTGEIVIGLEEQSDHTYCIQTDQGQYYARNIVLACGGAAAPALGGTDAGCSLLDQLGIPYYPFQPALCKLQVKEKMSGLAGVRSKALVTVMDASSEIHAQEFGEVQFTGQSLSGIVIFNLSHTAGEMLQDGESVSLCLDLVPDINEADLYMHFRKFRTNNPERSLQACLNGFVHEKLATYILEQCRWKQERISELNDVELQKLADQIKKLTFHVTATAGAEDAQVSRGGADT
;
A
#
# COMPACT_ATOMS: atom_id res chain seq x y z
N MET A 1 -15.29 -36.99 -3.40
CA MET A 1 -13.82 -36.94 -3.66
C MET A 1 -13.22 -36.02 -2.61
N ILE A 2 -12.14 -36.44 -1.93
CA ILE A 2 -11.43 -35.59 -0.96
C ILE A 2 -10.12 -35.12 -1.63
N TYR A 3 -9.92 -33.81 -1.73
CA TYR A 3 -8.68 -33.23 -2.22
C TYR A 3 -7.58 -33.28 -1.16
N ASP A 4 -6.33 -33.35 -1.56
CA ASP A 4 -5.21 -33.21 -0.64
C ASP A 4 -5.07 -31.73 -0.17
N LEU A 5 -5.41 -30.78 -1.07
CA LEU A 5 -5.40 -29.36 -0.79
C LEU A 5 -6.48 -28.62 -1.59
N ILE A 6 -7.21 -27.73 -0.93
CA ILE A 6 -8.01 -26.70 -1.60
C ILE A 6 -7.43 -25.33 -1.28
N VAL A 7 -7.35 -24.47 -2.27
CA VAL A 7 -6.86 -23.08 -2.15
C VAL A 7 -8.01 -22.12 -2.47
N ALA A 8 -8.41 -21.31 -1.51
CA ALA A 8 -9.43 -20.29 -1.68
C ALA A 8 -8.77 -18.97 -2.17
N GLY A 9 -8.84 -18.71 -3.46
CA GLY A 9 -8.29 -17.55 -4.14
C GLY A 9 -7.13 -17.86 -5.10
N ALA A 10 -7.22 -17.35 -6.32
CA ALA A 10 -6.17 -17.46 -7.36
C ALA A 10 -5.39 -16.15 -7.55
N GLY A 11 -5.03 -15.50 -6.43
CA GLY A 11 -4.03 -14.45 -6.39
C GLY A 11 -2.60 -15.02 -6.41
N ALA A 12 -1.57 -14.16 -6.29
CA ALA A 12 -0.17 -14.59 -6.27
C ALA A 12 0.09 -15.68 -5.23
N SER A 13 -0.34 -15.47 -3.97
CA SER A 13 -0.12 -16.40 -2.87
C SER A 13 -0.81 -17.74 -3.09
N GLY A 14 -2.07 -17.75 -3.54
CA GLY A 14 -2.82 -18.97 -3.78
C GLY A 14 -2.25 -19.80 -4.94
N MET A 15 -1.90 -19.16 -6.03
CA MET A 15 -1.27 -19.85 -7.17
C MET A 15 0.12 -20.40 -6.79
N THR A 16 0.91 -19.64 -6.04
CA THR A 16 2.20 -20.11 -5.51
C THR A 16 2.02 -21.32 -4.60
N ALA A 17 1.10 -21.27 -3.63
CA ALA A 17 0.82 -22.38 -2.74
C ALA A 17 0.43 -23.66 -3.48
N ALA A 18 -0.45 -23.53 -4.49
CA ALA A 18 -0.89 -24.68 -5.29
C ALA A 18 0.25 -25.29 -6.12
N ILE A 19 1.12 -24.44 -6.73
CA ILE A 19 2.28 -24.90 -7.48
C ILE A 19 3.28 -25.57 -6.55
N CYS A 20 3.65 -24.95 -5.42
CA CYS A 20 4.56 -25.54 -4.44
C CYS A 20 4.04 -26.88 -3.89
N ALA A 21 2.73 -27.04 -3.74
CA ALA A 21 2.14 -28.28 -3.28
C ALA A 21 2.24 -29.43 -4.29
N THR A 22 2.39 -29.14 -5.58
CA THR A 22 2.35 -30.12 -6.68
C THR A 22 3.66 -30.28 -7.43
N ASP A 23 4.60 -29.35 -7.28
CA ASP A 23 5.88 -29.33 -8.00
C ASP A 23 7.02 -29.75 -7.09
N ALA A 24 7.51 -30.99 -7.32
CA ALA A 24 8.56 -31.56 -6.51
C ALA A 24 9.89 -30.79 -6.55
N ASP A 25 10.22 -30.23 -7.70
CA ASP A 25 11.51 -29.53 -7.87
C ASP A 25 11.48 -28.15 -7.22
N ILE A 26 10.36 -27.44 -7.33
CA ILE A 26 10.13 -26.19 -6.62
C ILE A 26 10.08 -26.42 -5.11
N TYR A 27 9.37 -27.45 -4.67
CA TYR A 27 9.22 -27.75 -3.25
C TYR A 27 10.56 -28.07 -2.55
N LYS A 28 11.46 -28.82 -3.18
CA LYS A 28 12.79 -29.17 -2.64
C LYS A 28 13.64 -27.94 -2.28
N GLN A 29 13.42 -26.79 -2.94
CA GLN A 29 14.17 -25.57 -2.64
C GLN A 29 13.73 -24.93 -1.32
N PHE A 30 12.50 -25.15 -0.91
CA PHE A 30 11.91 -24.54 0.28
C PHE A 30 11.93 -25.40 1.53
N GLN A 31 12.09 -26.75 1.39
CA GLN A 31 12.09 -27.67 2.52
C GLN A 31 13.05 -28.84 2.34
N HIS A 32 13.86 -29.10 3.37
CA HIS A 32 14.88 -30.16 3.36
C HIS A 32 14.33 -31.61 3.50
N LYS A 33 13.03 -31.81 3.81
CA LYS A 33 12.44 -33.15 4.00
C LYS A 33 10.97 -33.14 3.56
N ALA A 34 10.67 -33.77 2.44
CA ALA A 34 9.31 -34.13 2.08
C ALA A 34 9.25 -35.48 1.38
N ASP A 35 8.33 -36.31 1.80
CA ASP A 35 7.94 -37.51 1.08
C ASP A 35 7.14 -37.08 -0.18
N GLN A 36 7.75 -37.22 -1.35
CA GLN A 36 7.23 -36.74 -2.65
C GLN A 36 6.77 -37.87 -3.56
N THR A 37 6.54 -39.06 -3.02
CA THR A 37 6.19 -40.21 -3.82
C THR A 37 4.76 -40.18 -4.36
N ARG A 38 3.90 -39.26 -3.86
CA ARG A 38 2.49 -39.19 -4.24
C ARG A 38 2.13 -37.88 -4.93
N LYS A 39 1.52 -37.95 -6.13
CA LYS A 39 0.89 -36.82 -6.82
C LYS A 39 -0.27 -36.30 -5.96
N ARG A 40 -0.22 -35.04 -5.53
CA ARG A 40 -1.27 -34.41 -4.75
C ARG A 40 -2.40 -33.91 -5.63
N SER A 41 -3.65 -34.12 -5.20
CA SER A 41 -4.84 -33.55 -5.81
C SER A 41 -5.09 -32.14 -5.24
N VAL A 42 -5.03 -31.13 -6.10
CA VAL A 42 -5.18 -29.72 -5.71
C VAL A 42 -6.29 -29.05 -6.51
N LEU A 43 -7.16 -28.30 -5.82
CA LEU A 43 -8.19 -27.46 -6.41
C LEU A 43 -7.98 -26.02 -5.97
N ILE A 44 -8.02 -25.06 -6.91
CA ILE A 44 -8.13 -23.64 -6.63
C ILE A 44 -9.55 -23.17 -6.91
N ILE A 45 -10.17 -22.46 -5.98
CA ILE A 45 -11.48 -21.83 -6.13
C ILE A 45 -11.28 -20.31 -6.17
N GLU A 46 -11.70 -19.66 -7.26
CA GLU A 46 -11.51 -18.22 -7.50
C GLU A 46 -12.85 -17.55 -7.83
N LYS A 47 -13.20 -16.50 -7.07
CA LYS A 47 -14.45 -15.75 -7.27
C LYS A 47 -14.52 -14.97 -8.59
N ASN A 48 -13.38 -14.50 -9.08
CA ASN A 48 -13.33 -13.79 -10.35
C ASN A 48 -13.34 -14.77 -11.52
N LYS A 49 -13.80 -14.31 -12.69
CA LYS A 49 -13.78 -15.09 -13.94
C LYS A 49 -12.37 -15.35 -14.49
N LYS A 50 -11.34 -14.71 -13.93
CA LYS A 50 -9.93 -14.85 -14.34
C LYS A 50 -9.04 -14.87 -13.12
N ILE A 51 -7.99 -15.71 -13.14
CA ILE A 51 -6.95 -15.78 -12.13
C ILE A 51 -6.06 -14.52 -12.18
N GLY A 52 -5.41 -14.20 -11.05
CA GLY A 52 -4.39 -13.17 -10.98
C GLY A 52 -4.87 -11.74 -11.24
N LYS A 53 -6.18 -11.45 -11.10
CA LYS A 53 -6.76 -10.17 -11.50
C LYS A 53 -6.05 -8.96 -10.89
N LYS A 54 -5.68 -9.02 -9.59
CA LYS A 54 -4.98 -7.92 -8.91
C LYS A 54 -3.53 -7.77 -9.39
N LEU A 55 -2.87 -8.84 -9.83
CA LEU A 55 -1.50 -8.78 -10.35
C LEU A 55 -1.36 -7.83 -11.53
N TYR A 56 -2.36 -7.77 -12.41
CA TYR A 56 -2.34 -6.87 -13.57
C TYR A 56 -2.22 -5.39 -13.19
N ALA A 57 -2.64 -4.98 -11.99
CA ALA A 57 -2.60 -3.60 -11.54
C ALA A 57 -1.33 -3.27 -10.72
N THR A 58 -0.59 -4.29 -10.26
CA THR A 58 0.59 -4.07 -9.42
C THR A 58 1.74 -3.42 -10.20
N GLY A 59 2.52 -2.56 -9.54
CA GLY A 59 3.66 -1.87 -10.15
C GLY A 59 3.29 -1.06 -11.40
N ASN A 60 2.11 -0.44 -11.44
CA ASN A 60 1.57 0.26 -12.60
C ASN A 60 1.50 -0.64 -13.85
N GLY A 61 1.03 -1.88 -13.69
CA GLY A 61 0.91 -2.87 -14.76
C GLY A 61 2.21 -3.62 -15.09
N ARG A 62 3.30 -3.36 -14.36
CA ARG A 62 4.61 -4.02 -14.54
C ARG A 62 4.83 -5.23 -13.64
N CYS A 63 4.05 -5.38 -12.56
CA CYS A 63 4.18 -6.40 -11.52
C CYS A 63 5.53 -6.33 -10.79
N ASN A 64 5.65 -5.47 -9.77
CA ASN A 64 6.78 -5.52 -8.86
C ASN A 64 6.76 -6.87 -8.11
N LEU A 65 7.81 -7.68 -8.32
CA LEU A 65 7.91 -9.03 -7.77
C LEU A 65 8.45 -9.03 -6.35
N SER A 66 9.48 -8.23 -6.10
CA SER A 66 10.23 -8.23 -4.86
C SER A 66 11.06 -6.96 -4.69
N ASN A 67 11.72 -6.83 -3.52
CA ASN A 67 12.65 -5.75 -3.21
C ASN A 67 13.84 -6.33 -2.44
N SER A 68 15.07 -5.89 -2.75
CA SER A 68 16.29 -6.30 -2.04
C SER A 68 16.45 -5.63 -0.66
N SER A 69 15.76 -4.52 -0.42
CA SER A 69 15.80 -3.84 0.87
C SER A 69 14.88 -4.57 1.85
N PHE A 70 15.47 -5.32 2.77
CA PHE A 70 14.78 -5.99 3.85
C PHE A 70 15.32 -5.48 5.18
N CYS A 71 14.47 -4.79 5.94
CA CYS A 71 14.70 -4.43 7.32
C CYS A 71 13.37 -4.54 8.10
N LEU A 72 13.42 -4.70 9.42
CA LEU A 72 12.19 -4.84 10.23
C LEU A 72 11.29 -3.62 10.13
N GLU A 73 11.90 -2.46 10.05
CA GLU A 73 11.22 -1.17 9.94
C GLU A 73 10.38 -1.03 8.66
N CYS A 74 10.62 -1.90 7.66
CA CYS A 74 9.79 -1.97 6.45
C CYS A 74 8.47 -2.72 6.65
N TYR A 75 8.28 -3.37 7.81
CA TYR A 75 7.12 -4.20 8.09
C TYR A 75 6.37 -3.69 9.32
N ASN A 76 5.07 -3.49 9.18
CA ASN A 76 4.19 -3.12 10.28
C ASN A 76 3.51 -4.40 10.81
N SER A 77 3.92 -4.86 11.98
CA SER A 77 3.35 -6.03 12.66
C SER A 77 3.34 -5.82 14.17
N LYS A 78 2.24 -6.20 14.84
CA LYS A 78 2.18 -6.23 16.31
C LYS A 78 3.18 -7.24 16.90
N ASN A 79 3.48 -8.31 16.17
CA ASN A 79 4.57 -9.23 16.48
C ASN A 79 5.78 -8.83 15.62
N GLU A 80 6.67 -8.01 16.18
CA GLU A 80 7.84 -7.45 15.48
C GLU A 80 8.74 -8.50 14.84
N PHE A 81 8.79 -9.73 15.40
CA PHE A 81 9.62 -10.81 14.87
C PHE A 81 8.91 -11.72 13.87
N PHE A 82 7.58 -11.55 13.67
CA PHE A 82 6.83 -12.37 12.73
C PHE A 82 7.36 -12.29 11.30
N PRO A 83 7.68 -11.11 10.74
CA PRO A 83 8.27 -11.04 9.41
C PRO A 83 9.54 -11.88 9.25
N TYR A 84 10.44 -11.88 10.23
CA TYR A 84 11.66 -12.68 10.19
C TYR A 84 11.40 -14.19 10.24
N LYS A 85 10.34 -14.63 10.89
CA LYS A 85 9.99 -16.06 10.97
C LYS A 85 9.43 -16.58 9.65
N VAL A 86 8.80 -15.71 8.87
CA VAL A 86 8.13 -16.06 7.61
C VAL A 86 8.97 -15.64 6.41
N ILE A 87 9.58 -14.46 6.46
CA ILE A 87 10.34 -13.85 5.38
C ILE A 87 11.75 -13.58 5.89
N GLY A 88 12.75 -14.27 5.35
CA GLY A 88 14.15 -14.02 5.68
C GLY A 88 14.75 -12.89 4.84
N ALA A 89 15.89 -12.35 5.30
CA ALA A 89 16.58 -11.22 4.64
C ALA A 89 16.97 -11.48 3.17
N LYS A 90 16.96 -12.73 2.72
CA LYS A 90 17.32 -13.11 1.34
C LYS A 90 16.12 -13.63 0.52
N ASP A 91 14.91 -13.48 1.02
CA ASP A 91 13.74 -14.09 0.38
C ASP A 91 13.36 -13.41 -0.95
N TYR A 92 13.85 -12.17 -1.21
CA TYR A 92 13.80 -11.60 -2.54
C TYR A 92 14.50 -12.47 -3.58
N GLN A 93 15.59 -13.16 -3.21
CA GLN A 93 16.28 -14.11 -4.08
C GLN A 93 15.42 -15.35 -4.37
N ILE A 94 14.69 -15.84 -3.36
CA ILE A 94 13.78 -16.97 -3.49
C ILE A 94 12.62 -16.60 -4.43
N VAL A 95 12.04 -15.40 -4.30
CA VAL A 95 10.98 -14.92 -5.20
C VAL A 95 11.49 -14.82 -6.65
N ASN A 96 12.69 -14.29 -6.85
CA ASN A 96 13.30 -14.17 -8.17
C ASN A 96 13.57 -15.56 -8.78
N GLN A 97 14.16 -16.49 -8.01
CA GLN A 97 14.37 -17.88 -8.44
C GLN A 97 13.08 -18.59 -8.79
N PHE A 98 12.01 -18.37 -8.00
CA PHE A 98 10.68 -18.90 -8.30
C PHE A 98 10.15 -18.36 -9.64
N ALA A 99 10.28 -17.05 -9.89
CA ALA A 99 9.89 -16.45 -11.16
C ALA A 99 10.68 -17.04 -12.35
N GLU A 100 12.00 -17.23 -12.19
CA GLU A 100 12.85 -17.87 -13.20
C GLU A 100 12.44 -19.31 -13.49
N GLN A 101 12.08 -20.08 -12.46
CA GLN A 101 11.55 -21.44 -12.62
C GLN A 101 10.20 -21.48 -13.33
N LEU A 102 9.40 -20.44 -13.20
CA LEU A 102 8.20 -20.26 -14.01
C LEU A 102 8.52 -19.83 -15.47
N GLY A 103 9.80 -19.64 -15.82
CA GLY A 103 10.25 -19.21 -17.14
C GLY A 103 10.22 -17.68 -17.34
N VAL A 104 10.24 -16.91 -16.26
CA VAL A 104 10.24 -15.44 -16.29
C VAL A 104 11.62 -14.91 -15.95
N ALA A 105 12.28 -14.25 -16.89
CA ALA A 105 13.50 -13.50 -16.62
C ALA A 105 13.17 -12.24 -15.78
N VAL A 106 14.01 -11.97 -14.78
CA VAL A 106 13.83 -10.88 -13.82
C VAL A 106 14.87 -9.78 -14.07
N SER A 107 14.47 -8.51 -13.95
CA SER A 107 15.34 -7.33 -13.97
C SER A 107 15.37 -6.65 -12.61
N ASP A 108 16.56 -6.18 -12.21
CA ASP A 108 16.76 -5.33 -11.03
C ASP A 108 16.73 -3.85 -11.46
N GLU A 109 15.93 -3.05 -10.79
CA GLU A 109 15.82 -1.61 -10.95
C GLU A 109 16.05 -0.92 -9.60
N HIS A 110 17.30 -0.73 -9.24
CA HIS A 110 17.67 -0.11 -7.96
C HIS A 110 17.12 -0.86 -6.74
N GLY A 111 17.16 -2.18 -6.77
CA GLY A 111 16.65 -3.04 -5.71
C GLY A 111 15.18 -3.45 -5.86
N TYR A 112 14.42 -2.88 -6.80
CA TYR A 112 13.08 -3.33 -7.14
C TYR A 112 13.14 -4.34 -8.29
N TYR A 113 12.49 -5.48 -8.12
CA TYR A 113 12.52 -6.58 -9.09
C TYR A 113 11.24 -6.64 -9.91
N TYR A 114 11.40 -6.69 -11.23
CA TYR A 114 10.31 -6.77 -12.19
C TYR A 114 10.55 -7.90 -13.21
N PRO A 115 9.50 -8.46 -13.82
CA PRO A 115 9.71 -9.26 -15.03
C PRO A 115 10.42 -8.39 -16.10
N MET A 116 11.39 -8.95 -16.80
CA MET A 116 12.17 -8.21 -17.80
C MET A 116 11.31 -7.63 -18.92
N SER A 117 10.16 -8.25 -19.21
CA SER A 117 9.14 -7.74 -20.12
C SER A 117 8.44 -6.47 -19.63
N ARG A 118 8.55 -6.15 -18.34
CA ARG A 118 7.81 -5.07 -17.66
C ARG A 118 6.30 -5.14 -17.84
N GLN A 119 5.76 -6.34 -17.95
CA GLN A 119 4.33 -6.59 -18.14
C GLN A 119 3.83 -7.59 -17.10
N ALA A 120 2.85 -7.19 -16.31
CA ALA A 120 2.21 -8.06 -15.33
C ALA A 120 1.54 -9.28 -15.97
N SER A 121 1.11 -9.17 -17.23
CA SER A 121 0.57 -10.28 -18.03
C SER A 121 1.55 -11.44 -18.18
N THR A 122 2.87 -11.17 -18.25
CA THR A 122 3.89 -12.22 -18.33
C THR A 122 3.87 -13.12 -17.08
N ILE A 123 3.73 -12.52 -15.91
CA ILE A 123 3.64 -13.26 -14.65
C ILE A 123 2.37 -14.10 -14.59
N VAL A 124 1.22 -13.51 -14.92
CA VAL A 124 -0.05 -14.25 -14.91
C VAL A 124 -0.04 -15.40 -15.93
N TRP A 125 0.54 -15.16 -17.11
CA TRP A 125 0.73 -16.22 -18.12
C TRP A 125 1.62 -17.35 -17.57
N ALA A 126 2.75 -17.04 -16.96
CA ALA A 126 3.67 -18.02 -16.42
C ALA A 126 3.04 -18.86 -15.29
N PHE A 127 2.27 -18.25 -14.40
CA PHE A 127 1.46 -18.96 -13.42
C PHE A 127 0.46 -19.91 -14.09
N ASN A 128 -0.32 -19.42 -15.05
CA ASN A 128 -1.34 -20.21 -15.73
C ASN A 128 -0.74 -21.41 -16.47
N ASP A 129 0.40 -21.23 -17.14
CA ASP A 129 1.13 -22.32 -17.81
C ASP A 129 1.59 -23.40 -16.82
N ARG A 130 2.19 -22.98 -15.68
CA ARG A 130 2.66 -23.92 -14.65
C ARG A 130 1.49 -24.66 -13.98
N LEU A 131 0.39 -23.96 -13.68
CA LEU A 131 -0.81 -24.58 -13.09
C LEU A 131 -1.38 -25.66 -14.04
N LYS A 132 -1.44 -25.40 -15.33
CA LYS A 132 -1.86 -26.38 -16.34
C LYS A 132 -0.90 -27.56 -16.43
N LYS A 133 0.42 -27.30 -16.48
CA LYS A 133 1.45 -28.35 -16.50
C LYS A 133 1.35 -29.28 -15.30
N ASN A 134 1.10 -28.73 -14.12
CA ASN A 134 0.93 -29.50 -12.90
C ASN A 134 -0.48 -30.12 -12.76
N GLN A 135 -1.37 -29.94 -13.74
CA GLN A 135 -2.74 -30.47 -13.78
C GLN A 135 -3.59 -30.06 -12.56
N ILE A 136 -3.38 -28.83 -12.06
CA ILE A 136 -4.16 -28.25 -10.97
C ILE A 136 -5.55 -27.86 -11.50
N GLN A 137 -6.60 -28.30 -10.82
CA GLN A 137 -7.96 -27.91 -11.12
C GLN A 137 -8.22 -26.47 -10.66
N ILE A 138 -8.91 -25.68 -11.48
CA ILE A 138 -9.22 -24.30 -11.17
C ILE A 138 -10.69 -24.05 -11.50
N HIS A 139 -11.44 -23.68 -10.48
CA HIS A 139 -12.82 -23.22 -10.62
C HIS A 139 -12.84 -21.71 -10.51
N THR A 140 -13.21 -21.02 -11.59
CA THR A 140 -13.32 -19.56 -11.65
C THR A 140 -14.79 -19.12 -11.68
N GLY A 141 -15.09 -17.94 -11.10
CA GLY A 141 -16.47 -17.46 -10.94
C GLY A 141 -17.21 -18.22 -9.88
N GLU A 142 -16.52 -18.80 -8.91
CA GLU A 142 -17.06 -19.59 -7.81
C GLU A 142 -16.57 -19.01 -6.47
N ILE A 143 -17.52 -18.74 -5.55
CA ILE A 143 -17.26 -18.01 -4.30
C ILE A 143 -17.28 -19.01 -3.13
N VAL A 144 -16.18 -19.07 -2.37
CA VAL A 144 -16.16 -19.76 -1.07
C VAL A 144 -16.96 -18.94 -0.07
N ILE A 145 -18.03 -19.52 0.48
CA ILE A 145 -18.95 -18.88 1.42
C ILE A 145 -18.97 -19.50 2.80
N GLY A 146 -18.44 -20.72 2.94
CA GLY A 146 -18.40 -21.42 4.21
C GLY A 146 -17.22 -22.37 4.31
N LEU A 147 -16.78 -22.60 5.55
CA LEU A 147 -15.66 -23.47 5.89
C LEU A 147 -15.89 -24.11 7.26
N GLU A 148 -15.84 -25.42 7.32
CA GLU A 148 -16.07 -26.19 8.55
C GLU A 148 -15.08 -27.33 8.66
N GLU A 149 -14.43 -27.47 9.82
CA GLU A 149 -13.62 -28.65 10.13
C GLU A 149 -14.54 -29.81 10.54
N GLN A 150 -14.35 -30.97 9.93
CA GLN A 150 -15.10 -32.18 10.19
C GLN A 150 -14.44 -33.00 11.29
N SER A 151 -15.20 -33.94 11.87
CA SER A 151 -14.73 -34.81 12.96
C SER A 151 -13.52 -35.71 12.59
N ASP A 152 -13.29 -35.95 11.32
CA ASP A 152 -12.15 -36.71 10.79
C ASP A 152 -10.95 -35.82 10.41
N HIS A 153 -10.97 -34.55 10.84
CA HIS A 153 -9.97 -33.52 10.53
C HIS A 153 -9.85 -33.20 9.03
N THR A 154 -10.86 -33.49 8.23
CA THR A 154 -11.00 -32.88 6.88
C THR A 154 -11.80 -31.60 6.97
N TYR A 155 -11.72 -30.79 5.92
CA TYR A 155 -12.47 -29.54 5.81
C TYR A 155 -13.59 -29.68 4.79
N CYS A 156 -14.80 -29.25 5.14
CA CYS A 156 -15.89 -29.03 4.21
C CYS A 156 -15.86 -27.56 3.76
N ILE A 157 -15.70 -27.34 2.46
CA ILE A 157 -15.66 -26.04 1.83
C ILE A 157 -16.98 -25.85 1.08
N GLN A 158 -17.78 -24.88 1.52
CA GLN A 158 -19.04 -24.53 0.90
C GLN A 158 -18.82 -23.37 -0.08
N THR A 159 -19.38 -23.50 -1.27
CA THR A 159 -19.37 -22.46 -2.29
C THR A 159 -20.79 -22.12 -2.74
N ASP A 160 -20.94 -21.05 -3.53
CA ASP A 160 -22.21 -20.71 -4.17
C ASP A 160 -22.63 -21.72 -5.27
N GLN A 161 -21.75 -22.70 -5.61
CA GLN A 161 -22.02 -23.70 -6.65
C GLN A 161 -22.01 -25.13 -6.13
N GLY A 162 -21.58 -25.39 -4.88
CA GLY A 162 -21.57 -26.72 -4.31
C GLY A 162 -20.69 -26.87 -3.07
N GLN A 163 -20.31 -28.10 -2.77
CA GLN A 163 -19.47 -28.45 -1.61
C GLN A 163 -18.28 -29.30 -2.04
N TYR A 164 -17.15 -29.03 -1.43
CA TYR A 164 -15.89 -29.76 -1.63
C TYR A 164 -15.30 -30.19 -0.30
N TYR A 165 -14.49 -31.24 -0.31
CA TYR A 165 -13.82 -31.74 0.87
C TYR A 165 -12.33 -31.82 0.63
N ALA A 166 -11.52 -31.40 1.61
CA ALA A 166 -10.07 -31.40 1.55
C ALA A 166 -9.42 -31.81 2.86
N ARG A 167 -8.22 -32.36 2.80
CA ARG A 167 -7.38 -32.65 3.98
C ARG A 167 -6.73 -31.36 4.53
N ASN A 168 -6.46 -30.43 3.63
CA ASN A 168 -5.85 -29.15 3.97
C ASN A 168 -6.52 -28.03 3.19
N ILE A 169 -6.53 -26.82 3.76
CA ILE A 169 -7.01 -25.63 3.10
C ILE A 169 -5.99 -24.50 3.24
N VAL A 170 -5.84 -23.72 2.18
CA VAL A 170 -5.12 -22.44 2.19
C VAL A 170 -6.10 -21.32 1.89
N LEU A 171 -6.27 -20.39 2.85
CA LEU A 171 -7.04 -19.18 2.66
C LEU A 171 -6.14 -18.12 2.02
N ALA A 172 -6.31 -17.90 0.71
CA ALA A 172 -5.57 -16.94 -0.09
C ALA A 172 -6.49 -15.87 -0.71
N CYS A 173 -7.56 -15.52 0.01
CA CYS A 173 -8.61 -14.59 -0.45
C CYS A 173 -8.11 -13.16 -0.66
N GLY A 174 -6.92 -12.81 -0.12
CA GLY A 174 -6.39 -11.47 -0.14
C GLY A 174 -7.09 -10.54 0.86
N GLY A 175 -6.82 -9.25 0.79
CA GLY A 175 -7.41 -8.22 1.63
C GLY A 175 -8.49 -7.40 0.93
N ALA A 176 -9.13 -6.49 1.66
CA ALA A 176 -10.27 -5.69 1.21
C ALA A 176 -9.93 -4.58 0.20
N ALA A 177 -8.65 -4.18 0.09
CA ALA A 177 -8.24 -3.10 -0.81
C ALA A 177 -8.55 -3.40 -2.29
N ALA A 178 -8.94 -2.36 -3.02
CA ALA A 178 -9.30 -2.41 -4.44
C ALA A 178 -10.38 -3.46 -4.77
N PRO A 179 -11.64 -3.28 -4.30
CA PRO A 179 -12.75 -4.23 -4.56
C PRO A 179 -12.98 -4.49 -6.05
N ALA A 180 -12.83 -3.47 -6.90
CA ALA A 180 -12.92 -3.60 -8.36
C ALA A 180 -11.91 -4.61 -8.94
N LEU A 181 -10.79 -4.84 -8.26
CA LEU A 181 -9.77 -5.83 -8.61
C LEU A 181 -9.91 -7.15 -7.83
N GLY A 182 -10.99 -7.33 -7.11
CA GLY A 182 -11.27 -8.53 -6.33
C GLY A 182 -10.87 -8.44 -4.85
N GLY A 183 -10.65 -7.25 -4.31
CA GLY A 183 -10.53 -7.03 -2.87
C GLY A 183 -11.79 -7.52 -2.14
N THR A 184 -11.64 -8.10 -0.94
CA THR A 184 -12.74 -8.64 -0.15
C THR A 184 -12.29 -8.86 1.30
N ASP A 185 -13.24 -8.79 2.22
CA ASP A 185 -13.11 -9.18 3.62
C ASP A 185 -13.57 -10.64 3.90
N ALA A 186 -14.01 -11.36 2.87
CA ALA A 186 -14.51 -12.73 3.01
C ALA A 186 -13.52 -13.68 3.74
N GLY A 187 -12.21 -13.43 3.62
CA GLY A 187 -11.21 -14.19 4.39
C GLY A 187 -11.41 -14.07 5.90
N CYS A 188 -11.78 -12.90 6.42
CA CYS A 188 -12.07 -12.69 7.84
C CYS A 188 -13.29 -13.52 8.29
N SER A 189 -14.34 -13.55 7.48
CA SER A 189 -15.53 -14.35 7.78
C SER A 189 -15.24 -15.85 7.80
N LEU A 190 -14.32 -16.33 6.96
CA LEU A 190 -13.90 -17.73 6.98
C LEU A 190 -13.01 -18.06 8.19
N LEU A 191 -12.17 -17.12 8.64
CA LEU A 191 -11.40 -17.28 9.89
C LEU A 191 -12.31 -17.35 11.10
N ASP A 192 -13.36 -16.50 11.13
CA ASP A 192 -14.35 -16.49 12.22
C ASP A 192 -15.08 -17.83 12.36
N GLN A 193 -15.46 -18.45 11.23
CA GLN A 193 -16.10 -19.79 11.22
C GLN A 193 -15.20 -20.88 11.80
N LEU A 194 -13.88 -20.72 11.74
CA LEU A 194 -12.90 -21.63 12.33
C LEU A 194 -12.47 -21.24 13.76
N GLY A 195 -13.01 -20.14 14.30
CA GLY A 195 -12.61 -19.60 15.61
C GLY A 195 -11.17 -19.05 15.62
N ILE A 196 -10.62 -18.70 14.47
CA ILE A 196 -9.27 -18.13 14.35
C ILE A 196 -9.36 -16.61 14.54
N PRO A 197 -8.68 -16.03 15.52
CA PRO A 197 -8.70 -14.59 15.75
C PRO A 197 -8.10 -13.81 14.58
N TYR A 198 -8.64 -12.63 14.32
CA TYR A 198 -8.18 -11.76 13.25
C TYR A 198 -8.42 -10.29 13.58
N TYR A 199 -7.69 -9.42 12.89
CA TYR A 199 -7.92 -7.98 12.87
C TYR A 199 -8.72 -7.60 11.62
N PRO A 200 -9.83 -6.85 11.73
CA PRO A 200 -10.59 -6.38 10.57
C PRO A 200 -9.70 -5.60 9.60
N PHE A 201 -9.93 -5.79 8.31
CA PHE A 201 -9.17 -5.07 7.30
C PHE A 201 -9.43 -3.56 7.33
N GLN A 202 -8.35 -2.80 7.32
CA GLN A 202 -8.36 -1.34 7.20
C GLN A 202 -7.58 -0.93 5.94
N PRO A 203 -7.97 0.19 5.28
CA PRO A 203 -7.21 0.73 4.16
C PRO A 203 -5.80 1.15 4.58
N ALA A 204 -4.81 0.88 3.73
CA ALA A 204 -3.46 1.39 3.86
C ALA A 204 -2.87 1.70 2.48
N LEU A 205 -1.79 2.46 2.42
CA LEU A 205 -1.27 3.06 1.20
C LEU A 205 -2.39 3.76 0.41
N CYS A 206 -3.04 4.70 1.06
CA CYS A 206 -4.19 5.42 0.52
C CYS A 206 -4.08 6.93 0.73
N LYS A 207 -4.95 7.68 0.08
CA LYS A 207 -5.10 9.11 0.28
C LYS A 207 -5.57 9.41 1.69
N LEU A 208 -5.21 10.57 2.22
CA LEU A 208 -5.72 11.11 3.48
C LEU A 208 -6.69 12.25 3.19
N GLN A 209 -7.92 12.13 3.66
CA GLN A 209 -8.91 13.19 3.58
C GLN A 209 -8.60 14.25 4.64
N VAL A 210 -8.77 15.51 4.27
CA VAL A 210 -8.48 16.63 5.15
C VAL A 210 -9.68 17.58 5.27
N LYS A 211 -9.72 18.31 6.38
CA LYS A 211 -10.77 19.28 6.67
C LYS A 211 -10.73 20.48 5.73
N GLU A 212 -9.54 20.89 5.33
CA GLU A 212 -9.29 22.08 4.53
C GLU A 212 -9.78 21.89 3.10
N LYS A 213 -10.45 22.91 2.58
CA LYS A 213 -10.88 22.95 1.18
C LYS A 213 -9.71 23.36 0.30
N MET A 214 -9.32 22.50 -0.63
CA MET A 214 -8.19 22.70 -1.54
C MET A 214 -8.60 22.68 -3.02
N SER A 215 -9.83 23.12 -3.33
CA SER A 215 -10.37 23.03 -4.71
C SER A 215 -9.45 23.70 -5.74
N GLY A 216 -8.79 24.82 -5.38
CA GLY A 216 -7.82 25.50 -6.22
C GLY A 216 -6.51 24.74 -6.43
N LEU A 217 -6.20 23.75 -5.57
CA LEU A 217 -4.97 22.97 -5.61
C LEU A 217 -5.13 21.62 -6.36
N ALA A 218 -6.30 21.28 -6.83
CA ALA A 218 -6.53 20.00 -7.50
C ALA A 218 -5.54 19.78 -8.65
N GLY A 219 -4.79 18.66 -8.58
CA GLY A 219 -3.75 18.29 -9.55
C GLY A 219 -2.37 18.90 -9.31
N VAL A 220 -2.22 19.82 -8.36
CA VAL A 220 -0.91 20.36 -8.00
C VAL A 220 -0.07 19.28 -7.34
N ARG A 221 1.23 19.25 -7.66
CA ARG A 221 2.24 18.41 -7.03
C ARG A 221 3.35 19.29 -6.47
N SER A 222 3.84 18.94 -5.28
CA SER A 222 4.96 19.62 -4.65
C SER A 222 5.78 18.64 -3.84
N LYS A 223 7.10 18.78 -3.86
CA LYS A 223 7.95 18.10 -2.88
C LYS A 223 7.77 18.77 -1.53
N ALA A 224 7.71 17.97 -0.48
CA ALA A 224 7.63 18.46 0.88
C ALA A 224 8.20 17.42 1.86
N LEU A 225 8.68 17.89 3.00
CA LEU A 225 8.83 17.05 4.17
C LEU A 225 7.48 17.04 4.89
N VAL A 226 6.87 15.87 4.98
CA VAL A 226 5.54 15.68 5.57
C VAL A 226 5.68 15.04 6.95
N THR A 227 5.10 15.66 7.95
CA THR A 227 5.15 15.20 9.35
C THR A 227 3.73 14.90 9.82
N VAL A 228 3.50 13.70 10.35
CA VAL A 228 2.27 13.30 11.05
C VAL A 228 2.39 13.70 12.52
N MET A 229 1.45 14.48 13.01
CA MET A 229 1.43 14.98 14.39
C MET A 229 0.06 14.77 15.05
N ASP A 230 0.07 14.61 16.36
CA ASP A 230 -1.13 14.62 17.20
C ASP A 230 -1.56 16.05 17.61
N ALA A 231 -2.55 16.15 18.51
CA ALA A 231 -3.05 17.41 19.04
C ALA A 231 -2.01 18.15 19.90
N SER A 232 -1.03 17.45 20.49
CA SER A 232 0.07 18.02 21.28
C SER A 232 1.25 18.47 20.45
N SER A 233 1.20 18.26 19.11
CA SER A 233 2.29 18.45 18.16
C SER A 233 3.45 17.46 18.35
N GLU A 234 3.20 16.30 18.97
CA GLU A 234 4.15 15.19 19.00
C GLU A 234 4.24 14.57 17.60
N ILE A 235 5.47 14.26 17.18
CA ILE A 235 5.77 13.69 15.86
C ILE A 235 5.69 12.18 15.94
N HIS A 236 4.78 11.58 15.17
CA HIS A 236 4.62 10.12 15.08
C HIS A 236 5.30 9.51 13.85
N ALA A 237 5.34 10.24 12.74
CA ALA A 237 6.03 9.80 11.52
C ALA A 237 6.43 10.99 10.67
N GLN A 238 7.47 10.81 9.85
CA GLN A 238 7.95 11.85 8.93
C GLN A 238 8.52 11.24 7.67
N GLU A 239 8.23 11.81 6.51
CA GLU A 239 8.76 11.37 5.24
C GLU A 239 8.90 12.53 4.24
N PHE A 240 9.95 12.50 3.42
CA PHE A 240 10.17 13.45 2.34
C PHE A 240 9.78 12.87 1.00
N GLY A 241 9.01 13.60 0.22
CA GLY A 241 8.65 13.18 -1.13
C GLY A 241 7.62 14.07 -1.81
N GLU A 242 7.08 13.60 -2.93
CA GLU A 242 6.06 14.32 -3.70
C GLU A 242 4.68 14.13 -3.09
N VAL A 243 4.06 15.23 -2.69
CA VAL A 243 2.66 15.35 -2.29
C VAL A 243 1.84 15.78 -3.49
N GLN A 244 0.73 15.11 -3.73
CA GLN A 244 -0.28 15.51 -4.72
C GLN A 244 -1.53 16.03 -4.01
N PHE A 245 -1.90 17.26 -4.30
CA PHE A 245 -3.11 17.86 -3.77
C PHE A 245 -4.32 17.47 -4.64
N THR A 246 -5.40 17.12 -3.98
CA THR A 246 -6.72 16.93 -4.61
C THR A 246 -7.71 17.93 -4.02
N GLY A 247 -9.00 17.87 -4.41
CA GLY A 247 -9.96 18.86 -3.90
C GLY A 247 -10.18 18.82 -2.37
N GLN A 248 -10.07 17.64 -1.75
CA GLN A 248 -10.28 17.41 -0.31
C GLN A 248 -9.39 16.31 0.29
N SER A 249 -8.34 15.91 -0.43
CA SER A 249 -7.41 14.89 0.05
C SER A 249 -5.99 15.22 -0.36
N LEU A 250 -5.04 14.75 0.43
CA LEU A 250 -3.64 14.67 0.07
C LEU A 250 -3.32 13.26 -0.43
N SER A 251 -2.46 13.13 -1.42
CA SER A 251 -2.08 11.92 -2.12
C SER A 251 -0.58 11.96 -2.46
N GLY A 252 -0.08 10.94 -3.13
CA GLY A 252 1.34 10.79 -3.45
C GLY A 252 1.99 9.74 -2.56
N ILE A 253 3.19 9.26 -2.97
CA ILE A 253 3.85 8.14 -2.29
C ILE A 253 4.08 8.43 -0.81
N VAL A 254 4.55 9.63 -0.48
CA VAL A 254 4.79 10.05 0.90
C VAL A 254 3.52 9.99 1.75
N ILE A 255 2.39 10.41 1.19
CA ILE A 255 1.10 10.34 1.90
C ILE A 255 0.64 8.89 2.06
N PHE A 256 0.84 8.05 1.04
CA PHE A 256 0.50 6.63 1.12
C PHE A 256 1.28 5.93 2.23
N ASN A 257 2.58 6.16 2.33
CA ASN A 257 3.41 5.56 3.38
C ASN A 257 2.98 6.05 4.77
N LEU A 258 2.73 7.34 4.94
CA LEU A 258 2.27 7.92 6.20
C LEU A 258 0.82 7.57 6.56
N SER A 259 0.01 7.10 5.61
CA SER A 259 -1.41 6.78 5.83
C SER A 259 -1.63 5.64 6.82
N HIS A 260 -0.64 4.76 7.01
CA HIS A 260 -0.70 3.70 8.03
C HIS A 260 -0.74 4.31 9.43
N THR A 261 0.26 5.12 9.78
CA THR A 261 0.34 5.79 11.09
C THR A 261 -0.86 6.70 11.33
N ALA A 262 -1.21 7.55 10.36
CA ALA A 262 -2.37 8.42 10.47
C ALA A 262 -3.68 7.63 10.66
N GLY A 263 -3.81 6.48 9.99
CA GLY A 263 -4.99 5.62 10.11
C GLY A 263 -5.09 4.89 11.45
N GLU A 264 -3.98 4.53 12.09
CA GLU A 264 -3.97 3.97 13.44
C GLU A 264 -4.39 5.01 14.47
N MET A 265 -3.76 6.19 14.46
CA MET A 265 -4.10 7.30 15.35
C MET A 265 -5.59 7.68 15.24
N LEU A 266 -6.14 7.78 14.02
CA LEU A 266 -7.58 8.03 13.82
C LEU A 266 -8.47 6.93 14.39
N GLN A 267 -8.06 5.67 14.30
CA GLN A 267 -8.81 4.54 14.85
C GLN A 267 -8.81 4.56 16.38
N ASP A 268 -7.73 5.02 16.98
CA ASP A 268 -7.61 5.19 18.44
C ASP A 268 -8.32 6.47 18.93
N GLY A 269 -8.97 7.21 18.02
CA GLY A 269 -9.74 8.42 18.33
C GLY A 269 -8.89 9.68 18.50
N GLU A 270 -7.65 9.64 18.05
CA GLU A 270 -6.73 10.77 18.15
C GLU A 270 -6.98 11.80 17.05
N SER A 271 -6.63 13.05 17.32
CA SER A 271 -6.59 14.11 16.32
C SER A 271 -5.28 14.04 15.55
N VAL A 272 -5.38 13.99 14.22
CA VAL A 272 -4.22 13.85 13.33
C VAL A 272 -4.06 15.07 12.45
N SER A 273 -2.84 15.60 12.38
CA SER A 273 -2.47 16.68 11.48
C SER A 273 -1.27 16.29 10.61
N LEU A 274 -1.27 16.77 9.37
CA LEU A 274 -0.12 16.72 8.47
C LEU A 274 0.50 18.12 8.37
N CYS A 275 1.73 18.26 8.82
CA CYS A 275 2.52 19.47 8.65
C CYS A 275 3.47 19.30 7.48
N LEU A 276 3.36 20.16 6.48
CA LEU A 276 4.15 20.17 5.26
C LEU A 276 5.19 21.28 5.31
N ASP A 277 6.47 20.91 5.25
CA ASP A 277 7.55 21.82 4.95
C ASP A 277 7.81 21.77 3.42
N LEU A 278 7.42 22.84 2.72
CA LEU A 278 7.50 22.91 1.27
C LEU A 278 8.91 23.25 0.73
N VAL A 279 9.83 23.65 1.61
CA VAL A 279 11.21 24.02 1.27
C VAL A 279 12.19 23.50 2.34
N PRO A 280 12.29 22.16 2.54
CA PRO A 280 13.04 21.56 3.65
C PRO A 280 14.54 21.87 3.61
N ASP A 281 15.08 22.18 2.43
CA ASP A 281 16.49 22.52 2.25
C ASP A 281 16.86 23.92 2.76
N ILE A 282 15.87 24.74 3.13
CA ILE A 282 16.06 26.11 3.65
C ILE A 282 15.53 26.16 5.08
N ASN A 283 16.34 26.50 6.06
CA ASN A 283 15.87 26.68 7.42
C ASN A 283 14.99 27.94 7.56
N GLU A 284 14.23 28.03 8.63
CA GLU A 284 13.25 29.10 8.85
C GLU A 284 13.90 30.51 8.89
N ALA A 285 15.07 30.62 9.53
CA ALA A 285 15.79 31.89 9.65
C ALA A 285 16.30 32.36 8.25
N ASP A 286 16.85 31.46 7.46
CA ASP A 286 17.32 31.78 6.11
C ASP A 286 16.15 32.16 5.18
N LEU A 287 15.02 31.44 5.28
CA LEU A 287 13.82 31.77 4.50
C LEU A 287 13.28 33.17 4.86
N TYR A 288 13.22 33.48 6.16
CA TYR A 288 12.87 34.84 6.62
C TYR A 288 13.84 35.91 6.07
N MET A 289 15.15 35.63 6.12
CA MET A 289 16.16 36.55 5.58
C MET A 289 16.03 36.72 4.06
N HIS A 290 15.64 35.66 3.33
CA HIS A 290 15.30 35.75 1.91
C HIS A 290 14.15 36.74 1.66
N PHE A 291 13.07 36.65 2.46
CA PHE A 291 11.95 37.60 2.32
C PHE A 291 12.33 39.01 2.68
N ARG A 292 13.13 39.23 3.74
CA ARG A 292 13.66 40.56 4.06
C ARG A 292 14.47 41.16 2.91
N LYS A 293 15.40 40.37 2.36
CA LYS A 293 16.24 40.80 1.22
C LYS A 293 15.38 41.05 -0.02
N PHE A 294 14.39 40.22 -0.30
CA PHE A 294 13.48 40.41 -1.42
C PHE A 294 12.66 41.68 -1.26
N ARG A 295 12.12 41.95 -0.05
CA ARG A 295 11.41 43.22 0.27
C ARG A 295 12.26 44.43 0.01
N THR A 296 13.53 44.39 0.41
CA THR A 296 14.45 45.52 0.22
C THR A 296 14.80 45.75 -1.26
N ASN A 297 15.06 44.66 -1.99
CA ASN A 297 15.56 44.76 -3.37
C ASN A 297 14.43 44.87 -4.40
N ASN A 298 13.22 44.47 -4.06
CA ASN A 298 12.07 44.39 -4.97
C ASN A 298 10.76 44.90 -4.32
N PRO A 299 10.74 46.11 -3.75
CA PRO A 299 9.61 46.59 -2.94
C PRO A 299 8.27 46.58 -3.68
N GLU A 300 8.31 46.81 -5.00
CA GLU A 300 7.13 46.88 -5.86
C GLU A 300 6.54 45.52 -6.25
N ARG A 301 7.23 44.43 -5.94
CA ARG A 301 6.77 43.10 -6.32
C ARG A 301 5.61 42.63 -5.44
N SER A 302 4.67 41.92 -6.07
CA SER A 302 3.56 41.30 -5.36
C SER A 302 4.03 40.16 -4.47
N LEU A 303 3.26 39.90 -3.40
CA LEU A 303 3.46 38.72 -2.53
C LEU A 303 3.43 37.41 -3.32
N GLN A 304 2.53 37.32 -4.28
CA GLN A 304 2.44 36.16 -5.19
C GLN A 304 3.77 35.95 -5.95
N ALA A 305 4.35 37.01 -6.51
CA ALA A 305 5.62 36.92 -7.24
C ALA A 305 6.78 36.49 -6.33
N CYS A 306 6.76 36.92 -5.06
CA CYS A 306 7.74 36.50 -4.07
C CYS A 306 7.64 34.99 -3.79
N LEU A 307 6.43 34.45 -3.56
CA LEU A 307 6.20 33.05 -3.27
C LEU A 307 6.41 32.13 -4.46
N ASN A 308 6.13 32.57 -5.68
CA ASN A 308 6.34 31.78 -6.90
C ASN A 308 7.81 31.38 -7.11
N GLY A 309 8.75 32.04 -6.44
CA GLY A 309 10.17 31.66 -6.42
C GLY A 309 10.47 30.41 -5.58
N PHE A 310 9.54 30.00 -4.71
CA PHE A 310 9.72 28.89 -3.77
C PHE A 310 8.74 27.74 -3.99
N VAL A 311 7.49 28.04 -4.35
CA VAL A 311 6.42 27.07 -4.46
C VAL A 311 5.61 27.25 -5.75
N HIS A 312 4.84 26.23 -6.12
CA HIS A 312 3.93 26.32 -7.26
C HIS A 312 2.94 27.48 -7.10
N GLU A 313 2.65 28.21 -8.19
CA GLU A 313 1.79 29.43 -8.18
C GLU A 313 0.46 29.25 -7.46
N LYS A 314 -0.22 28.11 -7.64
CA LYS A 314 -1.49 27.80 -6.96
C LYS A 314 -1.30 27.59 -5.46
N LEU A 315 -0.17 27.00 -5.03
CA LEU A 315 0.18 26.87 -3.61
C LEU A 315 0.47 28.25 -3.02
N ALA A 316 1.17 29.11 -3.74
CA ALA A 316 1.41 30.48 -3.32
C ALA A 316 0.09 31.24 -3.11
N THR A 317 -0.85 31.13 -4.04
CA THR A 317 -2.20 31.70 -3.90
C THR A 317 -2.91 31.17 -2.66
N TYR A 318 -2.92 29.85 -2.49
CA TYR A 318 -3.56 29.19 -1.33
C TYR A 318 -2.96 29.67 0.00
N ILE A 319 -1.63 29.75 0.09
CA ILE A 319 -0.93 30.24 1.30
C ILE A 319 -1.33 31.69 1.61
N LEU A 320 -1.39 32.56 0.60
CA LEU A 320 -1.79 33.96 0.79
C LEU A 320 -3.25 34.09 1.23
N GLU A 321 -4.15 33.25 0.70
CA GLU A 321 -5.54 33.18 1.15
C GLU A 321 -5.65 32.77 2.63
N GLN A 322 -4.81 31.84 3.10
CA GLN A 322 -4.76 31.45 4.51
C GLN A 322 -4.25 32.57 5.43
N CYS A 323 -3.36 33.42 4.93
CA CYS A 323 -2.88 34.59 5.65
C CYS A 323 -3.97 35.64 5.90
N ARG A 324 -5.00 35.71 5.03
CA ARG A 324 -6.11 36.70 5.07
C ARG A 324 -5.64 38.14 5.12
N TRP A 325 -4.51 38.42 4.45
CA TRP A 325 -3.96 39.75 4.38
C TRP A 325 -4.65 40.57 3.31
N LYS A 326 -4.64 41.94 3.53
CA LYS A 326 -5.08 42.94 2.53
C LYS A 326 -3.91 43.45 1.70
N GLN A 327 -2.70 43.20 2.17
CA GLN A 327 -1.46 43.63 1.53
C GLN A 327 -1.24 42.84 0.24
N GLU A 328 -0.87 43.52 -0.81
CA GLU A 328 -0.59 42.95 -2.12
C GLU A 328 0.90 42.91 -2.43
N ARG A 329 1.69 43.82 -1.85
CA ARG A 329 3.13 43.98 -2.11
C ARG A 329 3.96 43.57 -0.91
N ILE A 330 5.15 43.04 -1.18
CA ILE A 330 6.07 42.62 -0.13
C ILE A 330 6.54 43.81 0.75
N SER A 331 6.61 45.00 0.20
CA SER A 331 6.98 46.24 0.95
C SER A 331 5.97 46.61 2.04
N GLU A 332 4.73 46.14 1.93
CA GLU A 332 3.66 46.44 2.86
C GLU A 332 3.68 45.58 4.12
N LEU A 333 4.47 44.45 4.10
CA LEU A 333 4.60 43.55 5.23
C LEU A 333 5.66 44.08 6.22
N ASN A 334 5.32 44.02 7.50
CA ASN A 334 6.28 44.22 8.60
C ASN A 334 7.07 42.92 8.87
N ASP A 335 8.03 42.96 9.80
CA ASP A 335 8.91 41.81 10.08
C ASP A 335 8.16 40.61 10.69
N VAL A 336 7.11 40.86 11.47
CA VAL A 336 6.27 39.78 12.05
C VAL A 336 5.46 39.08 10.97
N GLU A 337 4.94 39.84 10.01
CA GLU A 337 4.21 39.30 8.85
C GLU A 337 5.14 38.52 7.92
N LEU A 338 6.38 38.95 7.72
CA LEU A 338 7.38 38.19 6.97
C LEU A 338 7.73 36.88 7.66
N GLN A 339 7.84 36.85 8.99
CA GLN A 339 8.06 35.62 9.74
C GLN A 339 6.86 34.69 9.58
N LYS A 340 5.64 35.22 9.71
CA LYS A 340 4.43 34.43 9.49
C LYS A 340 4.34 33.83 8.09
N LEU A 341 4.83 34.55 7.05
CA LEU A 341 4.90 34.04 5.69
C LEU A 341 5.88 32.86 5.58
N ALA A 342 7.05 32.97 6.24
CA ALA A 342 8.01 31.88 6.32
C ALA A 342 7.40 30.65 7.02
N ASP A 343 6.71 30.86 8.14
CA ASP A 343 6.04 29.79 8.89
C ASP A 343 5.00 29.08 8.05
N GLN A 344 4.21 29.80 7.25
CA GLN A 344 3.19 29.19 6.37
C GLN A 344 3.79 28.27 5.30
N ILE A 345 5.01 28.55 4.83
CA ILE A 345 5.70 27.67 3.88
C ILE A 345 6.35 26.48 4.58
N LYS A 346 6.87 26.70 5.79
CA LYS A 346 7.57 25.68 6.58
C LYS A 346 6.62 24.75 7.34
N LYS A 347 5.41 25.22 7.66
CA LYS A 347 4.46 24.54 8.57
C LYS A 347 3.04 24.59 8.01
N LEU A 348 2.89 24.35 6.70
CA LEU A 348 1.57 24.29 6.07
C LEU A 348 0.82 23.06 6.60
N THR A 349 -0.20 23.30 7.44
CA THR A 349 -0.87 22.25 8.21
C THR A 349 -2.23 21.91 7.64
N PHE A 350 -2.53 20.61 7.57
CA PHE A 350 -3.82 20.04 7.17
C PHE A 350 -4.32 19.07 8.25
N HIS A 351 -5.59 19.18 8.64
CA HIS A 351 -6.19 18.29 9.63
C HIS A 351 -6.82 17.09 8.94
N VAL A 352 -6.33 15.91 9.28
CA VAL A 352 -6.82 14.65 8.70
C VAL A 352 -8.16 14.29 9.32
N THR A 353 -9.14 13.97 8.50
CA THR A 353 -10.48 13.57 8.94
C THR A 353 -10.76 12.09 8.74
N ALA A 354 -10.13 11.48 7.75
CA ALA A 354 -10.28 10.05 7.46
C ALA A 354 -9.15 9.56 6.53
N THR A 355 -8.91 8.26 6.54
CA THR A 355 -8.26 7.56 5.43
C THR A 355 -9.26 7.42 4.28
N ALA A 356 -8.78 7.36 3.04
CA ALA A 356 -9.65 6.98 1.92
C ALA A 356 -10.15 5.54 2.09
N GLY A 357 -11.29 5.22 1.48
CA GLY A 357 -11.89 3.89 1.55
C GLY A 357 -11.08 2.80 0.83
N ALA A 358 -11.56 1.58 0.93
CA ALA A 358 -10.92 0.41 0.30
C ALA A 358 -10.78 0.54 -1.22
N GLU A 359 -11.65 1.33 -1.87
CA GLU A 359 -11.64 1.58 -3.32
C GLU A 359 -10.36 2.28 -3.77
N ASP A 360 -9.85 3.19 -2.96
CA ASP A 360 -8.66 4.00 -3.22
C ASP A 360 -7.39 3.44 -2.56
N ALA A 361 -7.51 2.40 -1.73
CA ALA A 361 -6.38 1.79 -1.05
C ALA A 361 -5.62 0.82 -1.96
N GLN A 362 -4.28 0.86 -1.88
CA GLN A 362 -3.44 -0.10 -2.61
C GLN A 362 -3.32 -1.42 -1.87
N VAL A 363 -3.30 -1.39 -0.55
CA VAL A 363 -3.20 -2.56 0.32
C VAL A 363 -4.16 -2.44 1.50
N SER A 364 -4.36 -3.55 2.20
CA SER A 364 -5.08 -3.60 3.49
C SER A 364 -4.10 -3.96 4.60
N ARG A 365 -4.26 -3.35 5.76
CA ARG A 365 -3.70 -3.84 7.03
C ARG A 365 -4.75 -4.67 7.75
N GLY A 366 -4.34 -5.56 8.64
CA GLY A 366 -5.20 -6.54 9.30
C GLY A 366 -5.07 -7.94 8.71
N GLY A 367 -5.99 -8.84 9.02
CA GLY A 367 -5.97 -10.26 8.66
C GLY A 367 -5.81 -11.16 9.88
N ALA A 368 -5.45 -12.44 9.68
CA ALA A 368 -5.27 -13.40 10.78
C ALA A 368 -4.29 -12.87 11.83
N ASP A 369 -4.61 -13.07 13.11
CA ASP A 369 -3.70 -12.80 14.22
C ASP A 369 -2.58 -13.85 14.22
N THR A 370 -1.28 -13.41 14.32
CA THR A 370 -0.10 -14.26 14.09
C THR A 370 0.97 -14.12 15.15
#